data_32f68ab7f12bb8b221f6c956325b3ee0
#
_entry.id   32f68ab7f12bb8b221f6c956325b3ee0
#
_cell.length_a   1.000
_cell.length_b   1.000
_cell.length_c   1.000
_cell.angle_alpha   90.00
_cell.angle_beta   90.00
_cell.angle_gamma   90.00
#
_symmetry.space_group_name_H-M   'P 1'
#
loop_
_entity.id
_entity.type
_entity.pdbx_description
1 polymer ?
#
loop_
_entity_poly.entity_id
_entity_poly.type
_entity_poly.pdbx_seq_one_letter_code
_entity_poly.pdbx_strand_id
1 'polypeptide(L)'
;MHTPVLLKEVLQYLNPQPNKNFIDGTVGEGGHSLAILNAIAPNGKLLGIDLNQRNLDVAKEKFLQNNIQKERFVLIQGNYKNIKQFCI
;
A
#
# COMPACT_ATOMS: atom_id res chain seq x y z
N MET A 1 8.51 13.84 -9.07
CA MET A 1 7.06 13.77 -9.08
C MET A 1 6.56 12.58 -9.86
N HIS A 2 5.62 11.88 -9.30
CA HIS A 2 5.09 10.69 -9.93
C HIS A 2 4.00 11.02 -10.91
N THR A 3 3.98 10.30 -12.00
CA THR A 3 2.97 10.51 -13.02
C THR A 3 1.83 9.51 -12.83
N PRO A 4 0.58 9.95 -13.03
CA PRO A 4 -0.56 9.04 -12.95
C PRO A 4 -0.49 7.89 -13.96
N VAL A 5 0.22 8.11 -15.05
CA VAL A 5 0.38 7.08 -16.09
C VAL A 5 1.06 5.85 -15.52
N LEU A 6 2.14 6.06 -14.75
CA LEU A 6 2.86 4.95 -14.13
C LEU A 6 1.96 4.17 -13.17
N LEU A 7 1.12 4.88 -12.42
CA LEU A 7 0.22 4.21 -11.49
C LEU A 7 -0.73 3.27 -12.22
N LYS A 8 -1.32 3.73 -13.31
CA LYS A 8 -2.24 2.92 -14.07
C LYS A 8 -1.58 1.65 -14.57
N GLU A 9 -0.38 1.78 -15.10
CA GLU A 9 0.36 0.65 -15.64
C GLU A 9 0.74 -0.34 -14.54
N VAL A 10 1.16 0.16 -13.39
CA VAL A 10 1.51 -0.68 -12.26
C VAL A 10 0.29 -1.49 -11.81
N LEU A 11 -0.86 -0.85 -11.72
CA LEU A 11 -2.08 -1.55 -11.31
C LEU A 11 -2.48 -2.62 -12.32
N GLN A 12 -2.32 -2.34 -13.61
CA GLN A 12 -2.62 -3.35 -14.61
C GLN A 12 -1.69 -4.55 -14.51
N TYR A 13 -0.43 -4.30 -14.26
CA TYR A 13 0.56 -5.36 -14.13
C TYR A 13 0.34 -6.21 -12.88
N LEU A 14 0.13 -5.55 -11.74
CA LEU A 14 -0.04 -6.24 -10.46
C LEU A 14 -1.41 -6.86 -10.30
N ASN A 15 -2.40 -6.31 -10.98
CA ASN A 15 -3.76 -6.83 -11.03
C ASN A 15 -4.36 -7.14 -9.65
N PRO A 16 -4.39 -6.16 -8.73
CA PRO A 16 -4.98 -6.39 -7.42
C PRO A 16 -6.47 -6.71 -7.54
N GLN A 17 -6.92 -7.71 -6.81
CA GLN A 17 -8.30 -8.19 -6.90
C GLN A 17 -9.08 -7.85 -5.65
N PRO A 18 -10.40 -7.63 -5.77
CA PRO A 18 -11.24 -7.37 -4.59
C PRO A 18 -11.09 -8.47 -3.54
N ASN A 19 -11.00 -8.07 -2.29
CA ASN A 19 -10.92 -8.94 -1.12
C ASN A 19 -9.65 -9.78 -1.03
N LYS A 20 -8.66 -9.51 -1.87
CA LYS A 20 -7.36 -10.18 -1.79
C LYS A 20 -6.39 -9.32 -1.02
N ASN A 21 -5.49 -9.96 -0.28
CA ASN A 21 -4.46 -9.24 0.46
C ASN A 21 -3.29 -8.92 -0.45
N PHE A 22 -2.58 -7.84 -0.13
CA PHE A 22 -1.53 -7.35 -1.00
C PHE A 22 -0.35 -6.85 -0.15
N ILE A 23 0.87 -7.04 -0.64
CA ILE A 23 2.07 -6.54 0.01
C ILE A 23 2.72 -5.50 -0.88
N ASP A 24 2.93 -4.30 -0.35
CA ASP A 24 3.59 -3.22 -1.07
C ASP A 24 4.91 -2.93 -0.38
N GLY A 25 6.02 -3.25 -1.05
CA GLY A 25 7.36 -3.09 -0.50
C GLY A 25 7.93 -1.68 -0.63
N THR A 26 7.21 -0.77 -1.26
CA THR A 26 7.68 0.59 -1.49
C THR A 26 6.51 1.56 -1.38
N VAL A 27 6.02 1.75 -0.16
CA VAL A 27 4.82 2.56 0.07
C VAL A 27 5.01 4.01 -0.36
N GLY A 28 6.19 4.59 -0.07
CA GLY A 28 6.41 6.01 -0.33
C GLY A 28 5.36 6.83 0.41
N GLU A 29 4.81 7.82 -0.28
CA GLU A 29 3.78 8.67 0.31
C GLU A 29 2.37 8.10 0.15
N GLY A 30 2.26 6.89 -0.35
CA GLY A 30 1.00 6.15 -0.32
C GLY A 30 0.10 6.25 -1.54
N GLY A 31 0.57 6.88 -2.62
CA GLY A 31 -0.26 7.03 -3.81
C GLY A 31 -0.64 5.70 -4.44
N HIS A 32 0.34 4.85 -4.71
CA HIS A 32 0.10 3.52 -5.26
C HIS A 32 -0.65 2.65 -4.26
N SER A 33 -0.24 2.71 -2.99
CA SER A 33 -0.88 1.90 -1.95
C SER A 33 -2.36 2.24 -1.80
N LEU A 34 -2.72 3.52 -1.88
CA LEU A 34 -4.12 3.92 -1.80
C LEU A 34 -4.92 3.34 -2.96
N ALA A 35 -4.35 3.39 -4.16
CA ALA A 35 -5.03 2.84 -5.34
C ALA A 35 -5.19 1.33 -5.19
N ILE A 36 -4.18 0.64 -4.66
CA ILE A 36 -4.26 -0.78 -4.41
C ILE A 36 -5.35 -1.08 -3.38
N LEU A 37 -5.39 -0.31 -2.29
CA LEU A 37 -6.41 -0.49 -1.26
C LEU A 37 -7.81 -0.34 -1.83
N ASN A 38 -8.00 0.63 -2.71
CA ASN A 38 -9.30 0.80 -3.37
C ASN A 38 -9.63 -0.38 -4.27
N ALA A 39 -8.64 -0.92 -4.95
CA ALA A 39 -8.84 -2.05 -5.87
C ALA A 39 -9.14 -3.35 -5.13
N ILE A 40 -8.63 -3.52 -3.91
CA ILE A 40 -8.87 -4.74 -3.13
C ILE A 40 -10.00 -4.56 -2.12
N ALA A 41 -10.72 -3.45 -2.22
CA ALA A 41 -11.90 -3.23 -1.38
C ALA A 41 -12.96 -4.29 -1.67
N PRO A 42 -13.87 -4.53 -0.75
CA PRO A 42 -13.98 -3.85 0.55
C PRO A 42 -13.17 -4.48 1.68
N ASN A 43 -12.71 -5.72 1.54
CA ASN A 43 -12.11 -6.43 2.66
C ASN A 43 -10.63 -6.77 2.50
N GLY A 44 -10.06 -6.48 1.34
CA GLY A 44 -8.64 -6.76 1.13
C GLY A 44 -7.76 -5.93 2.06
N LYS A 45 -6.65 -6.52 2.51
CA LYS A 45 -5.73 -5.88 3.43
C LYS A 45 -4.39 -5.66 2.77
N LEU A 46 -3.73 -4.58 3.15
CA LEU A 46 -2.43 -4.20 2.62
C LEU A 46 -1.38 -4.23 3.72
N LEU A 47 -0.27 -4.91 3.46
CA LEU A 47 0.94 -4.77 4.27
C LEU A 47 1.87 -3.85 3.50
N GLY A 48 2.13 -2.66 4.04
CA GLY A 48 2.99 -1.68 3.41
C GLY A 48 4.31 -1.55 4.13
N ILE A 49 5.40 -1.51 3.38
CA ILE A 49 6.75 -1.44 3.93
C ILE A 49 7.48 -0.29 3.27
N ASP A 50 8.20 0.49 4.06
CA ASP A 50 9.03 1.57 3.54
C ASP A 50 10.18 1.82 4.51
N LEU A 51 11.32 2.21 3.97
CA LEU A 51 12.49 2.52 4.79
C LEU A 51 12.30 3.79 5.61
N ASN A 52 11.46 4.69 5.13
CA ASN A 52 11.31 6.01 5.70
C ASN A 52 10.01 6.11 6.48
N GLN A 53 10.12 6.23 7.81
CA GLN A 53 8.95 6.33 8.67
C GLN A 53 8.08 7.53 8.31
N ARG A 54 8.68 8.62 7.86
CA ARG A 54 7.92 9.80 7.48
C ARG A 54 6.97 9.50 6.30
N ASN A 55 7.45 8.71 5.34
CA ASN A 55 6.59 8.29 4.23
C ASN A 55 5.39 7.49 4.73
N LEU A 56 5.63 6.60 5.68
CA LEU A 56 4.54 5.80 6.25
C LEU A 56 3.53 6.67 6.99
N ASP A 57 4.02 7.69 7.70
CA ASP A 57 3.11 8.59 8.41
C ASP A 57 2.23 9.37 7.43
N VAL A 58 2.81 9.82 6.33
CA VAL A 58 2.07 10.53 5.28
C VAL A 58 1.06 9.59 4.64
N ALA A 59 1.47 8.35 4.35
CA ALA A 59 0.58 7.38 3.74
C ALA A 59 -0.60 7.05 4.65
N LYS A 60 -0.34 6.85 5.93
CA LYS A 60 -1.40 6.57 6.90
C LYS A 60 -2.43 7.68 6.91
N GLU A 61 -1.96 8.94 6.96
CA GLU A 61 -2.87 10.09 6.95
C GLU A 61 -3.70 10.09 5.68
N LYS A 62 -3.07 9.83 4.55
CA LYS A 62 -3.77 9.78 3.27
C LYS A 62 -4.85 8.69 3.26
N PHE A 63 -4.52 7.51 3.79
CA PHE A 63 -5.49 6.41 3.84
C PHE A 63 -6.70 6.81 4.70
N LEU A 64 -6.44 7.35 5.88
CA LEU A 64 -7.52 7.75 6.79
C LEU A 64 -8.38 8.86 6.20
N GLN A 65 -7.78 9.81 5.51
CA GLN A 65 -8.52 10.88 4.87
C GLN A 65 -9.38 10.38 3.71
N ASN A 66 -9.05 9.22 3.17
CA ASN A 66 -9.81 8.60 2.10
C ASN A 66 -10.70 7.48 2.60
N ASN A 67 -10.99 7.48 3.90
CA ASN A 67 -11.95 6.56 4.53
C ASN A 67 -11.52 5.10 4.49
N ILE A 68 -10.22 4.85 4.44
CA ILE A 68 -9.71 3.50 4.56
C ILE A 68 -9.67 3.14 6.03
N GLN A 69 -10.30 2.03 6.40
CA GLN A 69 -10.37 1.58 7.79
C GLN A 69 -9.01 1.07 8.25
N LYS A 70 -8.70 1.34 9.52
CA LYS A 70 -7.41 0.96 10.08
C LYS A 70 -7.13 -0.54 10.00
N GLU A 71 -8.18 -1.34 10.05
CA GLU A 71 -8.05 -2.79 9.98
C GLU A 71 -7.57 -3.28 8.63
N ARG A 72 -7.60 -2.43 7.63
CA ARG A 72 -7.29 -2.84 6.28
C ARG A 72 -5.83 -2.64 5.89
N PHE A 73 -5.02 -2.03 6.76
CA PHE A 73 -3.61 -1.85 6.40
C PHE A 73 -2.71 -1.95 7.62
N VAL A 74 -1.50 -2.44 7.39
CA VAL A 74 -0.42 -2.45 8.37
C VAL A 74 0.79 -1.84 7.69
N LEU A 75 1.40 -0.84 8.34
CA LEU A 75 2.55 -0.13 7.80
C LEU A 75 3.77 -0.40 8.68
N ILE A 76 4.83 -0.89 8.08
CA ILE A 76 6.04 -1.31 8.80
C ILE A 76 7.25 -0.60 8.21
N GLN A 77 8.04 0.06 9.07
CA GLN A 77 9.31 0.63 8.64
C GLN A 77 10.32 -0.51 8.50
N GLY A 78 10.93 -0.59 7.34
CA GLY A 78 11.94 -1.62 7.11
C GLY A 78 12.31 -1.72 5.64
N ASN A 79 13.18 -2.67 5.36
CA ASN A 79 13.62 -2.95 4.00
C ASN A 79 12.80 -4.11 3.45
N TYR A 80 12.15 -3.89 2.31
CA TYR A 80 11.30 -4.92 1.73
C TYR A 80 12.10 -6.17 1.35
N LYS A 81 13.41 -6.07 1.26
CA LYS A 81 14.26 -7.26 1.04
C LYS A 81 14.10 -8.27 2.16
N ASN A 82 13.66 -7.83 3.32
CA ASN A 82 13.42 -8.69 4.47
C ASN A 82 11.96 -9.08 4.58
N ILE A 83 11.24 -9.01 3.48
CA ILE A 83 9.79 -9.19 3.46
C ILE A 83 9.36 -10.54 4.01
N LYS A 84 10.22 -11.55 3.88
CA LYS A 84 9.92 -12.87 4.42
C LYS A 84 9.73 -12.86 5.92
N GLN A 85 10.32 -11.90 6.61
CA GLN A 85 10.18 -11.76 8.06
C GLN A 85 8.81 -11.22 8.44
N PHE A 86 8.12 -10.61 7.49
CA PHE A 86 6.82 -9.99 7.72
C PHE A 86 5.68 -10.79 7.12
N CYS A 87 5.99 -11.89 6.46
CA CYS A 87 4.96 -12.71 5.86
C CYS A 87 4.08 -13.33 6.91
N ILE A 88 2.82 -13.28 6.64
CA ILE A 88 1.83 -13.78 7.56
C ILE A 88 1.23 -15.06 7.01
#